data_fd9a38a06df56ed9eb297c5230eb8e23
#
_entry.id   fd9a38a06df56ed9eb297c5230eb8e23
#
_cell.length_a   1.000
_cell.length_b   1.000
_cell.length_c   1.000
_cell.angle_alpha   90.00
_cell.angle_beta   90.00
_cell.angle_gamma   90.00
#
_symmetry.space_group_name_H-M   'P 1'
#
loop_
_entity.id
_entity.type
_entity.pdbx_description
1 polymer ?
#
loop_
_entity_poly.entity_id
_entity_poly.type
_entity_poly.pdbx_seq_one_letter_code
_entity_poly.pdbx_strand_id
1 'polypeptide(L)'
;MASAVLKVAGVGLSACSRLTLLRTLSTTAALRQGIPGSLWKLGRLNHIAIAVPDMEKATALYRDVLGATVSEKVPLPEHGVYTVFVELGNTKLELLHPLGEKSPIAGFLQKNKSGGMHHICIEVDNINSAIADLKAKNIRTLSAEPRIGAHGKPVMFLHPKDCDGVLVELEEA
;
A
#
# COMPACT_ATOMS: atom_id res chain seq x y z
N MET A 1 69.95 -8.26 -41.61
CA MET A 1 70.11 -9.51 -42.33
C MET A 1 68.79 -10.27 -42.31
N ALA A 2 68.32 -10.58 -43.50
CA ALA A 2 67.37 -11.60 -43.91
C ALA A 2 66.01 -11.62 -43.18
N SER A 3 64.94 -11.15 -43.75
CA SER A 3 64.16 -11.73 -44.87
C SER A 3 63.59 -13.11 -44.58
N ALA A 4 62.28 -13.17 -44.49
CA ALA A 4 61.51 -14.19 -45.15
C ALA A 4 60.01 -13.79 -45.16
N VAL A 5 59.54 -13.61 -46.34
CA VAL A 5 58.19 -13.53 -46.83
C VAL A 5 57.59 -14.93 -46.80
N LEU A 6 56.35 -15.08 -46.42
CA LEU A 6 55.48 -16.06 -47.06
C LEU A 6 54.01 -15.63 -47.10
N LYS A 7 53.48 -15.66 -48.28
CA LYS A 7 52.07 -15.53 -48.69
C LYS A 7 51.20 -16.70 -48.17
N VAL A 8 49.92 -16.51 -48.09
CA VAL A 8 48.87 -17.06 -48.94
C VAL A 8 47.54 -16.92 -48.21
N ALA A 9 46.63 -16.17 -48.73
CA ALA A 9 45.39 -16.49 -49.44
C ALA A 9 44.37 -17.37 -48.68
N GLY A 10 43.15 -16.88 -48.67
CA GLY A 10 42.03 -17.77 -48.62
C GLY A 10 40.80 -17.20 -47.86
N VAL A 11 40.04 -16.41 -48.53
CA VAL A 11 38.56 -16.49 -48.70
C VAL A 11 37.81 -17.20 -47.57
N GLY A 12 36.88 -16.48 -46.99
CA GLY A 12 35.84 -17.06 -46.17
C GLY A 12 34.92 -15.96 -45.63
N LEU A 13 34.02 -15.43 -46.48
CA LEU A 13 32.86 -14.69 -46.01
C LEU A 13 31.99 -15.63 -45.19
N SER A 14 31.96 -15.43 -43.89
CA SER A 14 30.92 -16.00 -43.07
C SER A 14 30.09 -14.85 -42.57
N ALA A 15 28.87 -14.75 -43.09
CA ALA A 15 27.84 -13.85 -42.64
C ALA A 15 27.45 -14.20 -41.21
N CYS A 16 27.97 -13.43 -40.28
CA CYS A 16 27.50 -13.50 -38.88
C CYS A 16 26.16 -12.80 -38.80
N SER A 17 25.11 -13.58 -38.92
CA SER A 17 23.74 -13.17 -38.63
C SER A 17 23.69 -12.67 -37.20
N ARG A 18 23.59 -11.35 -37.03
CA ARG A 18 23.23 -10.76 -35.75
C ARG A 18 21.81 -11.19 -35.39
N LEU A 19 21.70 -12.23 -34.58
CA LEU A 19 20.47 -12.48 -33.84
C LEU A 19 20.26 -11.28 -32.88
N THR A 20 19.44 -10.37 -33.30
CA THR A 20 18.86 -9.36 -32.42
C THR A 20 17.90 -10.12 -31.51
N LEU A 21 18.37 -10.45 -30.30
CA LEU A 21 17.49 -10.91 -29.24
C LEU A 21 16.57 -9.73 -28.92
N LEU A 22 15.39 -9.72 -29.54
CA LEU A 22 14.26 -8.95 -29.02
C LEU A 22 13.96 -9.52 -27.63
N ARG A 23 14.47 -8.88 -26.60
CA ARG A 23 13.91 -9.03 -25.26
C ARG A 23 12.49 -8.46 -25.32
N THR A 24 11.54 -9.33 -25.55
CA THR A 24 10.17 -9.05 -25.20
C THR A 24 10.15 -8.79 -23.71
N LEU A 25 10.01 -7.51 -23.34
CA LEU A 25 9.57 -7.15 -22.01
C LEU A 25 8.21 -7.80 -21.85
N SER A 26 8.19 -8.98 -21.28
CA SER A 26 6.99 -9.58 -20.75
C SER A 26 6.52 -8.64 -19.64
N THR A 27 5.66 -7.71 -20.00
CA THR A 27 4.78 -7.11 -19.02
C THR A 27 4.01 -8.27 -18.43
N THR A 28 4.46 -8.74 -17.28
CA THR A 28 3.63 -9.56 -16.41
C THR A 28 2.43 -8.68 -16.06
N ALA A 29 1.41 -8.71 -16.91
CA ALA A 29 0.08 -8.43 -16.46
C ALA A 29 -0.12 -9.41 -15.31
N ALA A 30 0.03 -8.91 -14.09
CA ALA A 30 -0.27 -9.68 -12.90
C ALA A 30 -1.65 -10.25 -13.16
N LEU A 31 -1.70 -11.57 -13.31
CA LEU A 31 -2.94 -12.32 -13.39
C LEU A 31 -3.73 -11.94 -12.15
N ARG A 32 -4.64 -10.99 -12.31
CA ARG A 32 -5.72 -10.76 -11.36
C ARG A 32 -6.62 -11.99 -11.47
N GLN A 33 -6.15 -13.10 -10.94
CA GLN A 33 -7.00 -14.25 -10.71
C GLN A 33 -7.98 -13.84 -9.62
N GLY A 34 -9.11 -13.24 -10.02
CA GLY A 34 -10.25 -13.12 -9.13
C GLY A 34 -10.55 -14.52 -8.60
N ILE A 35 -10.77 -14.65 -7.31
CA ILE A 35 -11.22 -15.90 -6.69
C ILE A 35 -12.47 -16.32 -7.47
N PRO A 36 -12.51 -17.51 -8.08
CA PRO A 36 -13.68 -17.95 -8.83
C PRO A 36 -14.91 -17.88 -7.91
N GLY A 37 -15.91 -17.07 -8.29
CA GLY A 37 -17.15 -16.89 -7.52
C GLY A 37 -17.17 -15.69 -6.58
N SER A 38 -16.10 -14.90 -6.45
CA SER A 38 -16.14 -13.67 -5.67
C SER A 38 -16.90 -12.57 -6.43
N LEU A 39 -17.91 -11.97 -5.78
CA LEU A 39 -18.68 -10.83 -6.30
C LEU A 39 -17.96 -9.49 -6.04
N TRP A 40 -16.72 -9.52 -5.60
CA TRP A 40 -15.90 -8.34 -5.29
C TRP A 40 -14.44 -8.56 -5.68
N LYS A 41 -13.70 -7.48 -5.84
CA LYS A 41 -12.28 -7.50 -6.21
C LYS A 41 -11.48 -6.64 -5.27
N LEU A 42 -10.31 -7.17 -4.89
CA LEU A 42 -9.31 -6.41 -4.16
C LEU A 42 -8.67 -5.40 -5.12
N GLY A 43 -8.58 -4.15 -4.66
CA GLY A 43 -7.97 -3.03 -5.37
C GLY A 43 -6.51 -2.80 -4.97
N ARG A 44 -6.13 -1.54 -4.93
CA ARG A 44 -4.78 -1.10 -4.57
C ARG A 44 -4.64 -0.86 -3.06
N LEU A 45 -3.41 -0.74 -2.60
CA LEU A 45 -3.12 -0.16 -1.29
C LEU A 45 -3.54 1.33 -1.32
N ASN A 46 -4.55 1.70 -0.54
CA ASN A 46 -5.01 3.09 -0.44
C ASN A 46 -4.05 3.90 0.43
N HIS A 47 -3.79 3.45 1.66
CA HIS A 47 -2.86 4.11 2.57
C HIS A 47 -2.27 3.15 3.62
N ILE A 48 -1.24 3.65 4.29
CA ILE A 48 -0.68 3.07 5.51
C ILE A 48 -0.89 4.09 6.62
N ALA A 49 -1.61 3.71 7.68
CA ALA A 49 -1.83 4.57 8.82
C ALA A 49 -0.72 4.40 9.86
N ILE A 50 -0.22 5.52 10.36
CA ILE A 50 0.83 5.60 11.36
C ILE A 50 0.31 6.41 12.55
N ALA A 51 0.17 5.76 13.70
CA ALA A 51 -0.14 6.46 14.93
C ALA A 51 1.11 7.18 15.45
N VAL A 52 0.99 8.47 15.69
CA VAL A 52 2.10 9.34 16.10
C VAL A 52 1.80 10.03 17.45
N PRO A 53 2.78 10.05 18.38
CA PRO A 53 2.59 10.74 19.67
C PRO A 53 2.65 12.26 19.55
N ASP A 54 3.24 12.78 18.48
CA ASP A 54 3.42 14.20 18.18
C ASP A 54 3.18 14.43 16.69
N MET A 55 2.04 15.02 16.36
CA MET A 55 1.64 15.27 14.97
C MET A 55 2.55 16.29 14.29
N GLU A 56 2.92 17.35 14.96
CA GLU A 56 3.71 18.44 14.38
C GLU A 56 5.12 17.93 14.02
N LYS A 57 5.74 17.18 14.92
CA LYS A 57 7.05 16.56 14.70
C LYS A 57 7.01 15.56 13.55
N ALA A 58 5.97 14.72 13.49
CA ALA A 58 5.81 13.75 12.42
C ALA A 58 5.59 14.45 11.06
N THR A 59 4.72 15.47 11.02
CA THR A 59 4.45 16.26 9.82
C THR A 59 5.71 16.97 9.32
N ALA A 60 6.49 17.57 10.24
CA ALA A 60 7.74 18.25 9.89
C ALA A 60 8.76 17.29 9.25
N LEU A 61 8.87 16.04 9.72
CA LEU A 61 9.73 15.03 9.09
C LEU A 61 9.39 14.85 7.61
N TYR A 62 8.12 14.62 7.30
CA TYR A 62 7.73 14.34 5.90
C TYR A 62 7.78 15.60 5.03
N ARG A 63 7.30 16.74 5.54
CA ARG A 63 7.26 17.99 4.78
C ARG A 63 8.63 18.64 4.63
N ASP A 64 9.34 18.84 5.76
CA ASP A 64 10.51 19.74 5.79
C ASP A 64 11.82 18.98 5.56
N VAL A 65 11.89 17.67 5.90
CA VAL A 65 13.09 16.85 5.73
C VAL A 65 12.99 16.00 4.46
N LEU A 66 11.84 15.33 4.23
CA LEU A 66 11.67 14.42 3.09
C LEU A 66 11.07 15.12 1.85
N GLY A 67 10.60 16.36 1.98
CA GLY A 67 10.06 17.15 0.87
C GLY A 67 8.74 16.65 0.31
N ALA A 68 7.96 15.90 1.09
CA ALA A 68 6.68 15.37 0.66
C ALA A 68 5.58 16.43 0.70
N THR A 69 4.57 16.28 -0.15
CA THR A 69 3.33 17.03 -0.07
C THR A 69 2.50 16.50 1.10
N VAL A 70 2.17 17.39 2.03
CA VAL A 70 1.47 17.05 3.26
C VAL A 70 0.20 17.89 3.38
N SER A 71 -0.92 17.26 3.72
CA SER A 71 -2.20 17.94 3.92
C SER A 71 -2.23 18.76 5.22
N GLU A 72 -3.25 19.60 5.35
CA GLU A 72 -3.60 20.22 6.63
C GLU A 72 -4.02 19.15 7.66
N LYS A 73 -3.87 19.49 8.93
CA LYS A 73 -4.35 18.66 10.05
C LYS A 73 -5.87 18.81 10.19
N VAL A 74 -6.58 17.70 10.03
CA VAL A 74 -8.05 17.66 10.10
C VAL A 74 -8.49 16.89 11.34
N PRO A 75 -9.35 17.48 12.19
CA PRO A 75 -9.98 16.73 13.28
C PRO A 75 -11.11 15.86 12.72
N LEU A 76 -11.13 14.61 13.16
CA LEU A 76 -12.20 13.64 12.89
C LEU A 76 -12.84 13.19 14.21
N PRO A 77 -13.78 13.98 14.77
CA PRO A 77 -14.36 13.71 16.09
C PRO A 77 -15.07 12.36 16.18
N GLU A 78 -15.72 11.93 15.10
CA GLU A 78 -16.43 10.65 15.03
C GLU A 78 -15.47 9.45 15.11
N HIS A 79 -14.21 9.64 14.70
CA HIS A 79 -13.13 8.64 14.78
C HIS A 79 -12.22 8.86 16.00
N GLY A 80 -12.37 9.97 16.72
CA GLY A 80 -11.55 10.32 17.88
C GLY A 80 -10.07 10.55 17.56
N VAL A 81 -9.76 11.06 16.35
CA VAL A 81 -8.39 11.29 15.90
C VAL A 81 -8.26 12.62 15.16
N TYR A 82 -7.05 13.16 15.14
CA TYR A 82 -6.57 14.08 14.11
C TYR A 82 -5.90 13.26 13.03
N THR A 83 -6.09 13.65 11.76
CA THR A 83 -5.41 13.04 10.62
C THR A 83 -4.66 14.05 9.79
N VAL A 84 -3.54 13.62 9.20
CA VAL A 84 -2.75 14.32 8.19
C VAL A 84 -2.37 13.30 7.13
N PHE A 85 -2.54 13.65 5.85
CA PHE A 85 -2.13 12.80 4.74
C PHE A 85 -0.80 13.26 4.15
N VAL A 86 0.06 12.30 3.86
CA VAL A 86 1.34 12.49 3.15
C VAL A 86 1.24 11.77 1.81
N GLU A 87 1.34 12.52 0.72
CA GLU A 87 1.25 11.97 -0.63
C GLU A 87 2.55 11.31 -1.09
N LEU A 88 2.47 10.09 -1.63
CA LEU A 88 3.60 9.31 -2.13
C LEU A 88 3.52 8.99 -3.62
N GLY A 89 2.55 9.58 -4.35
CA GLY A 89 2.36 9.36 -5.78
C GLY A 89 1.56 8.11 -6.16
N ASN A 90 1.82 6.97 -5.55
CA ASN A 90 1.09 5.71 -5.79
C ASN A 90 0.21 5.26 -4.61
N THR A 91 0.43 5.81 -3.44
CA THR A 91 -0.30 5.59 -2.20
C THR A 91 -0.09 6.82 -1.30
N LYS A 92 -0.52 6.77 -0.06
CA LYS A 92 -0.29 7.81 0.93
C LYS A 92 -0.02 7.23 2.30
N LEU A 93 0.55 8.03 3.19
CA LEU A 93 0.56 7.74 4.60
C LEU A 93 -0.55 8.56 5.26
N GLU A 94 -1.21 7.98 6.24
CA GLU A 94 -2.15 8.66 7.12
C GLU A 94 -1.53 8.76 8.50
N LEU A 95 -1.14 9.96 8.92
CA LEU A 95 -0.66 10.21 10.27
C LEU A 95 -1.86 10.39 11.19
N LEU A 96 -1.92 9.63 12.27
CA LEU A 96 -3.02 9.63 13.24
C LEU A 96 -2.51 10.11 14.61
N HIS A 97 -3.21 11.08 15.19
CA HIS A 97 -2.96 11.52 16.57
C HIS A 97 -4.26 11.51 17.38
N PRO A 98 -4.25 11.13 18.65
CA PRO A 98 -5.46 11.08 19.45
C PRO A 98 -6.20 12.42 19.53
N LEU A 99 -7.52 12.39 19.33
CA LEU A 99 -8.42 13.51 19.61
C LEU A 99 -9.21 13.18 20.88
N GLY A 100 -8.72 13.72 21.99
CA GLY A 100 -9.30 13.48 23.32
C GLY A 100 -8.86 12.16 23.98
N GLU A 101 -9.23 12.00 25.24
CA GLU A 101 -8.80 10.88 26.08
C GLU A 101 -9.41 9.52 25.68
N LYS A 102 -10.57 9.56 25.05
CA LYS A 102 -11.30 8.35 24.61
C LYS A 102 -10.93 7.90 23.19
N SER A 103 -9.85 8.44 22.63
CA SER A 103 -9.39 8.06 21.29
C SER A 103 -9.13 6.54 21.19
N PRO A 104 -9.60 5.88 20.13
CA PRO A 104 -9.39 4.44 19.94
C PRO A 104 -7.92 4.06 19.79
N ILE A 105 -7.05 5.01 19.34
CA ILE A 105 -5.61 4.78 19.20
C ILE A 105 -4.81 5.10 20.47
N ALA A 106 -5.45 5.62 21.54
CA ALA A 106 -4.75 5.94 22.78
C ALA A 106 -4.08 4.69 23.39
N GLY A 107 -4.79 3.55 23.41
CA GLY A 107 -4.24 2.29 23.88
C GLY A 107 -3.08 1.75 23.03
N PHE A 108 -3.07 2.03 21.74
CA PHE A 108 -1.95 1.69 20.85
C PHE A 108 -0.71 2.51 21.23
N LEU A 109 -0.84 3.82 21.38
CA LEU A 109 0.26 4.71 21.76
C LEU A 109 0.75 4.51 23.19
N GLN A 110 -0.11 4.04 24.10
CA GLN A 110 0.34 3.63 25.44
C GLN A 110 1.36 2.48 25.39
N LYS A 111 1.17 1.53 24.47
CA LYS A 111 2.07 0.38 24.26
C LYS A 111 3.25 0.73 23.36
N ASN A 112 3.05 1.64 22.42
CA ASN A 112 4.02 2.06 21.42
C ASN A 112 4.33 3.55 21.59
N LYS A 113 5.15 3.88 22.59
CA LYS A 113 5.44 5.28 23.00
C LYS A 113 6.05 6.13 21.89
N SER A 114 6.78 5.52 20.97
CA SER A 114 7.40 6.21 19.82
C SER A 114 6.47 6.32 18.61
N GLY A 115 5.23 5.84 18.72
CA GLY A 115 4.35 5.65 17.58
C GLY A 115 4.62 4.35 16.84
N GLY A 116 4.00 4.19 15.66
CA GLY A 116 4.20 3.02 14.80
C GLY A 116 3.06 2.82 13.81
N MET A 117 3.26 1.86 12.91
CA MET A 117 2.23 1.47 11.95
C MET A 117 1.01 0.96 12.70
N HIS A 118 -0.16 1.57 12.42
CA HIS A 118 -1.43 1.22 13.06
C HIS A 118 -2.24 0.27 12.19
N HIS A 119 -2.43 0.57 10.92
CA HIS A 119 -3.15 -0.29 9.97
C HIS A 119 -2.70 -0.05 8.53
N ILE A 120 -3.13 -0.95 7.66
CA ILE A 120 -3.09 -0.78 6.21
C ILE A 120 -4.52 -0.69 5.70
N CYS A 121 -4.76 0.16 4.70
CA CYS A 121 -6.05 0.27 4.04
C CYS A 121 -5.94 -0.21 2.59
N ILE A 122 -6.83 -1.12 2.20
CA ILE A 122 -6.88 -1.71 0.86
C ILE A 122 -8.25 -1.41 0.24
N GLU A 123 -8.25 -0.94 -0.99
CA GLU A 123 -9.49 -0.68 -1.73
C GLU A 123 -10.19 -1.98 -2.13
N VAL A 124 -11.52 -1.95 -2.13
CA VAL A 124 -12.39 -2.99 -2.69
C VAL A 124 -13.44 -2.34 -3.59
N ASP A 125 -13.87 -3.03 -4.62
CA ASP A 125 -14.88 -2.51 -5.55
C ASP A 125 -16.32 -2.62 -5.02
N ASN A 126 -16.55 -3.45 -4.00
CA ASN A 126 -17.85 -3.63 -3.35
C ASN A 126 -17.68 -4.08 -1.90
N ILE A 127 -17.82 -3.15 -0.97
CA ILE A 127 -17.57 -3.38 0.46
C ILE A 127 -18.54 -4.38 1.07
N ASN A 128 -19.82 -4.33 0.68
CA ASN A 128 -20.84 -5.22 1.23
C ASN A 128 -20.63 -6.67 0.79
N SER A 129 -20.30 -6.88 -0.49
CA SER A 129 -19.96 -8.20 -1.01
C SER A 129 -18.67 -8.74 -0.38
N ALA A 130 -17.66 -7.88 -0.18
CA ALA A 130 -16.42 -8.24 0.51
C ALA A 130 -16.69 -8.71 1.94
N ILE A 131 -17.48 -7.96 2.71
CA ILE A 131 -17.84 -8.29 4.09
C ILE A 131 -18.61 -9.60 4.17
N ALA A 132 -19.60 -9.80 3.31
CA ALA A 132 -20.41 -11.03 3.29
C ALA A 132 -19.53 -12.27 3.01
N ASP A 133 -18.64 -12.18 2.02
CA ASP A 133 -17.73 -13.26 1.65
C ASP A 133 -16.70 -13.56 2.77
N LEU A 134 -16.12 -12.52 3.37
CA LEU A 134 -15.17 -12.66 4.47
C LEU A 134 -15.82 -13.27 5.71
N LYS A 135 -17.04 -12.86 6.06
CA LYS A 135 -17.81 -13.46 7.16
C LYS A 135 -18.11 -14.93 6.89
N ALA A 136 -18.49 -15.29 5.65
CA ALA A 136 -18.70 -16.70 5.27
C ALA A 136 -17.42 -17.55 5.38
N LYS A 137 -16.25 -16.93 5.29
CA LYS A 137 -14.93 -17.55 5.47
C LYS A 137 -14.41 -17.46 6.91
N ASN A 138 -15.25 -17.07 7.87
CA ASN A 138 -14.94 -16.90 9.29
C ASN A 138 -13.87 -15.83 9.59
N ILE A 139 -13.71 -14.85 8.71
CA ILE A 139 -12.87 -13.68 8.98
C ILE A 139 -13.71 -12.65 9.77
N ARG A 140 -13.23 -12.29 10.95
CA ARG A 140 -13.93 -11.38 11.86
C ARG A 140 -13.76 -9.93 11.42
N THR A 141 -14.87 -9.20 11.46
CA THR A 141 -14.89 -7.73 11.32
C THR A 141 -14.97 -7.07 12.70
N LEU A 142 -14.45 -5.85 12.85
CA LEU A 142 -14.48 -5.11 14.11
C LEU A 142 -15.81 -4.40 14.39
N SER A 143 -16.69 -4.31 13.38
CA SER A 143 -18.06 -3.81 13.51
C SER A 143 -19.02 -4.71 12.74
N ALA A 144 -20.31 -4.62 13.05
CA ALA A 144 -21.35 -5.38 12.34
C ALA A 144 -21.52 -4.87 10.91
N GLU A 145 -21.51 -3.55 10.73
CA GLU A 145 -21.76 -2.83 9.49
C GLU A 145 -20.57 -1.91 9.14
N PRO A 146 -20.40 -1.56 7.85
CA PRO A 146 -19.43 -0.55 7.42
C PRO A 146 -19.69 0.80 8.11
N ARG A 147 -18.62 1.57 8.29
CA ARG A 147 -18.69 2.96 8.76
C ARG A 147 -18.15 3.88 7.68
N ILE A 148 -18.45 5.16 7.79
CA ILE A 148 -17.84 6.15 6.90
C ILE A 148 -16.43 6.47 7.42
N GLY A 149 -15.42 6.27 6.60
CA GLY A 149 -14.02 6.55 6.90
C GLY A 149 -13.62 8.01 6.67
N ALA A 150 -12.32 8.29 6.85
CA ALA A 150 -11.75 9.64 6.71
C ALA A 150 -11.96 10.26 5.32
N HIS A 151 -12.08 9.45 4.27
CA HIS A 151 -12.34 9.89 2.91
C HIS A 151 -13.82 10.03 2.55
N GLY A 152 -14.72 9.88 3.51
CA GLY A 152 -16.17 9.90 3.26
C GLY A 152 -16.72 8.65 2.57
N LYS A 153 -15.94 7.58 2.49
CA LYS A 153 -16.29 6.31 1.87
C LYS A 153 -16.58 5.23 2.90
N PRO A 154 -17.38 4.19 2.57
CA PRO A 154 -17.59 3.06 3.46
C PRO A 154 -16.29 2.29 3.72
N VAL A 155 -16.05 1.99 5.01
CA VAL A 155 -14.87 1.23 5.46
C VAL A 155 -15.27 0.11 6.42
N MET A 156 -14.44 -0.94 6.47
CA MET A 156 -14.55 -2.03 7.41
C MET A 156 -13.18 -2.49 7.89
N PHE A 157 -13.01 -2.57 9.20
CA PHE A 157 -11.79 -3.14 9.78
C PHE A 157 -11.94 -4.64 10.01
N LEU A 158 -10.92 -5.39 9.60
CA LEU A 158 -10.77 -6.81 9.87
C LEU A 158 -9.97 -7.04 11.16
N HIS A 159 -10.32 -8.10 11.89
CA HIS A 159 -9.66 -8.38 13.16
C HIS A 159 -8.21 -8.84 12.95
N PRO A 160 -7.20 -8.25 13.63
CA PRO A 160 -5.78 -8.57 13.42
C PRO A 160 -5.41 -10.04 13.57
N LYS A 161 -6.11 -10.78 14.43
CA LYS A 161 -5.86 -12.23 14.61
C LYS A 161 -6.15 -13.07 13.37
N ASP A 162 -6.93 -12.54 12.44
CA ASP A 162 -7.28 -13.23 11.19
C ASP A 162 -6.47 -12.68 10.00
N CYS A 163 -5.58 -11.71 10.27
CA CYS A 163 -4.75 -11.00 9.30
C CYS A 163 -3.29 -10.97 9.77
N ASP A 164 -2.77 -12.07 10.31
CA ASP A 164 -1.37 -12.24 10.73
C ASP A 164 -0.84 -11.14 11.67
N GLY A 165 -1.73 -10.62 12.53
CA GLY A 165 -1.40 -9.57 13.50
C GLY A 165 -1.51 -8.14 12.94
N VAL A 166 -1.83 -7.98 11.66
CA VAL A 166 -2.02 -6.67 11.02
C VAL A 166 -3.48 -6.25 11.14
N LEU A 167 -3.73 -5.03 11.57
CA LEU A 167 -5.05 -4.40 11.44
C LEU A 167 -5.24 -4.01 9.97
N VAL A 168 -6.24 -4.59 9.32
CA VAL A 168 -6.54 -4.33 7.91
C VAL A 168 -7.86 -3.57 7.81
N GLU A 169 -7.84 -2.44 7.11
CA GLU A 169 -9.02 -1.70 6.71
C GLU A 169 -9.34 -2.01 5.25
N LEU A 170 -10.60 -2.22 4.94
CA LEU A 170 -11.13 -2.22 3.58
C LEU A 170 -11.89 -0.94 3.36
N GLU A 171 -11.66 -0.25 2.24
CA GLU A 171 -12.37 0.96 1.83
C GLU A 171 -12.99 0.74 0.44
N GLU A 172 -14.24 1.14 0.26
CA GLU A 172 -14.89 1.10 -1.06
C GLU A 172 -14.22 2.10 -2.01
N ALA A 173 -13.89 1.69 -3.25
CA ALA A 173 -13.11 2.46 -4.23
C ALA A 173 -13.85 3.68 -4.81
#